data_f46fcd2c43cc0abac1a74b32d9f7a815
#
_entry.id   f46fcd2c43cc0abac1a74b32d9f7a815
#
_cell.length_a   1.000
_cell.length_b   1.000
_cell.length_c   1.000
_cell.angle_alpha   90.00
_cell.angle_beta   90.00
_cell.angle_gamma   90.00
#
_symmetry.space_group_name_H-M   'P 1'
#
loop_
_entity.id
_entity.type
_entity.pdbx_description
1 polymer ?
#
loop_
_entity_poly.entity_id
_entity_poly.type
_entity_poly.pdbx_seq_one_letter_code
_entity_poly.pdbx_strand_id
1 'polypeptide(L)'
;MNTMTTAEHRGYQLICNATGAMMVIACDQRGGMRTLLAPTSEAQAAITNETLGKTKYDITRYLAAEAGCVLVDPICAIPGLIDEDILPRDTGLLIGLDASGWETTPEGYRISTMVEGVTARKVREWGATGGKIMIYLRPDRPDANTQNLATLRTVIQDFAQEDLLLVVEFLTYPLENESRDAYTRLLPELIPAGCQACIDQGAKVLKIPYPGSDEACAHVTALCGDIPWAVLSAGVDHATFLPQVESALKNGASGVIAGRSLWKDCISLDRNVSKEKLSTIAVSRLNDIQTLLKRYQHR
;
A
#
# COMPACT_ATOMS: atom_id res chain seq x y z
N MET A 1 0.02 12.83 -21.09
CA MET A 1 0.99 12.08 -20.24
C MET A 1 0.74 12.48 -18.79
N ASN A 2 0.62 11.51 -17.89
CA ASN A 2 0.38 11.75 -16.47
C ASN A 2 1.72 12.10 -15.78
N THR A 3 2.32 13.25 -16.12
CA THR A 3 3.58 13.70 -15.55
C THR A 3 3.38 14.28 -14.16
N MET A 4 4.28 13.95 -13.24
CA MET A 4 4.32 14.55 -11.91
C MET A 4 4.71 16.04 -12.00
N THR A 5 4.12 16.86 -11.17
CA THR A 5 4.60 18.23 -10.91
C THR A 5 5.93 18.17 -10.15
N THR A 6 6.60 19.31 -9.99
CA THR A 6 7.84 19.37 -9.18
C THR A 6 7.62 18.94 -7.73
N ALA A 7 6.47 19.33 -7.13
CA ALA A 7 6.16 18.96 -5.75
C ALA A 7 5.81 17.47 -5.61
N GLU A 8 5.01 16.93 -6.52
CA GLU A 8 4.72 15.48 -6.57
C GLU A 8 6.01 14.66 -6.79
N HIS A 9 6.90 15.12 -7.69
CA HIS A 9 8.18 14.46 -7.93
C HIS A 9 9.08 14.50 -6.67
N ARG A 10 9.09 15.62 -5.94
CA ARG A 10 9.77 15.67 -4.65
C ARG A 10 9.16 14.71 -3.64
N GLY A 11 7.83 14.63 -3.59
CA GLY A 11 7.12 13.63 -2.80
C GLY A 11 7.50 12.20 -3.17
N TYR A 12 7.60 11.90 -4.48
CA TYR A 12 8.05 10.61 -4.97
C TYR A 12 9.49 10.27 -4.51
N GLN A 13 10.41 11.22 -4.58
CA GLN A 13 11.77 11.02 -4.05
C GLN A 13 11.77 10.65 -2.56
N LEU A 14 10.88 11.24 -1.77
CA LEU A 14 10.77 10.99 -0.32
C LEU A 14 10.18 9.61 0.02
N ILE A 15 9.46 8.97 -0.89
CA ILE A 15 8.98 7.59 -0.69
C ILE A 15 9.97 6.53 -1.22
N CYS A 16 11.07 6.99 -1.82
CA CYS A 16 12.16 6.13 -2.26
C CYS A 16 13.25 6.04 -1.18
N ASN A 17 13.92 4.90 -1.12
CA ASN A 17 15.11 4.72 -0.28
C ASN A 17 16.36 5.33 -0.94
N ALA A 18 17.52 5.18 -0.29
CA ALA A 18 18.80 5.70 -0.79
C ALA A 18 19.22 5.14 -2.17
N THR A 19 18.61 4.04 -2.63
CA THR A 19 18.85 3.50 -3.98
C THR A 19 17.99 4.14 -5.07
N GLY A 20 17.06 5.03 -4.70
CA GLY A 20 16.08 5.62 -5.61
C GLY A 20 14.87 4.73 -5.90
N ALA A 21 14.78 3.57 -5.28
CA ALA A 21 13.62 2.67 -5.41
C ALA A 21 12.57 2.95 -4.33
N MET A 22 11.28 2.86 -4.68
CA MET A 22 10.22 2.92 -3.67
C MET A 22 10.42 1.81 -2.65
N MET A 23 10.51 2.18 -1.37
CA MET A 23 10.51 1.25 -0.25
C MET A 23 9.64 1.81 0.85
N VAL A 24 8.39 1.35 0.89
CA VAL A 24 7.38 1.86 1.82
C VAL A 24 6.92 0.75 2.75
N ILE A 25 6.97 1.02 4.05
CA ILE A 25 6.41 0.13 5.09
C ILE A 25 4.94 0.46 5.26
N ALA A 26 4.05 -0.45 4.83
CA ALA A 26 2.61 -0.26 4.95
C ALA A 26 2.07 -0.85 6.26
N CYS A 27 1.56 0.00 7.13
CA CYS A 27 0.84 -0.36 8.35
C CYS A 27 -0.48 0.44 8.51
N ASP A 28 -1.14 0.73 7.39
CA ASP A 28 -2.41 1.43 7.31
C ASP A 28 -3.63 0.58 7.70
N GLN A 29 -3.47 -0.74 7.85
CA GLN A 29 -4.56 -1.66 8.23
C GLN A 29 -5.10 -1.34 9.63
N ARG A 30 -6.45 -1.38 9.80
CA ARG A 30 -7.16 -1.26 11.09
C ARG A 30 -7.85 -2.57 11.45
N GLY A 31 -8.89 -2.96 10.74
CA GLY A 31 -9.60 -4.23 10.97
C GLY A 31 -8.68 -5.44 10.86
N GLY A 32 -7.90 -5.53 9.77
CA GLY A 32 -6.93 -6.62 9.58
C GLY A 32 -5.83 -6.68 10.65
N MET A 33 -5.47 -5.55 11.27
CA MET A 33 -4.51 -5.56 12.39
C MET A 33 -5.16 -6.07 13.68
N ARG A 34 -6.43 -5.72 13.97
CA ARG A 34 -7.18 -6.31 15.09
C ARG A 34 -7.25 -7.83 15.00
N THR A 35 -7.54 -8.35 13.81
CA THR A 35 -7.59 -9.81 13.56
C THR A 35 -6.25 -10.51 13.84
N LEU A 36 -5.13 -9.83 13.58
CA LEU A 36 -3.80 -10.38 13.89
C LEU A 36 -3.46 -10.32 15.39
N LEU A 37 -3.95 -9.30 16.09
CA LEU A 37 -3.67 -9.10 17.51
C LEU A 37 -4.54 -9.94 18.44
N ALA A 38 -5.73 -10.36 17.99
CA ALA A 38 -6.68 -11.09 18.81
C ALA A 38 -7.44 -12.18 18.02
N PRO A 39 -7.61 -13.39 18.61
CA PRO A 39 -8.17 -14.54 17.90
C PRO A 39 -9.70 -14.53 17.81
N THR A 40 -10.42 -13.81 18.69
CA THR A 40 -11.88 -13.78 18.74
C THR A 40 -12.44 -12.40 18.41
N SER A 41 -13.67 -12.35 17.90
CA SER A 41 -14.34 -11.10 17.54
C SER A 41 -14.54 -10.17 18.77
N GLU A 42 -14.83 -10.73 19.93
CA GLU A 42 -14.95 -9.96 21.17
C GLU A 42 -13.61 -9.32 21.58
N ALA A 43 -12.53 -10.11 21.54
CA ALA A 43 -11.21 -9.60 21.85
C ALA A 43 -10.74 -8.55 20.81
N GLN A 44 -11.09 -8.72 19.53
CA GLN A 44 -10.83 -7.73 18.47
C GLN A 44 -11.59 -6.43 18.72
N ALA A 45 -12.87 -6.51 19.14
CA ALA A 45 -13.68 -5.34 19.47
C ALA A 45 -13.15 -4.56 20.69
N ALA A 46 -12.49 -5.24 21.62
CA ALA A 46 -11.85 -4.61 22.79
C ALA A 46 -10.55 -3.85 22.44
N ILE A 47 -9.95 -4.07 21.27
CA ILE A 47 -8.74 -3.36 20.84
C ILE A 47 -9.09 -1.94 20.44
N THR A 48 -8.61 -0.96 21.19
CA THR A 48 -8.86 0.46 20.96
C THR A 48 -8.01 1.00 19.78
N ASN A 49 -8.39 2.18 19.27
CA ASN A 49 -7.57 2.89 18.28
C ASN A 49 -6.20 3.29 18.87
N GLU A 50 -6.12 3.61 20.16
CA GLU A 50 -4.87 3.89 20.85
C GLU A 50 -3.94 2.66 20.84
N THR A 51 -4.47 1.46 21.12
CA THR A 51 -3.69 0.22 21.06
C THR A 51 -3.16 -0.04 19.65
N LEU A 52 -3.99 0.18 18.62
CA LEU A 52 -3.54 0.08 17.22
C LEU A 52 -2.48 1.13 16.90
N GLY A 53 -2.65 2.36 17.36
CA GLY A 53 -1.66 3.43 17.21
C GLY A 53 -0.31 3.04 17.78
N LYS A 54 -0.27 2.58 19.03
CA LYS A 54 0.98 2.10 19.68
C LYS A 54 1.62 0.95 18.92
N THR A 55 0.85 0.02 18.38
CA THR A 55 1.37 -1.06 17.53
C THR A 55 2.03 -0.52 16.26
N LYS A 56 1.40 0.47 15.60
CA LYS A 56 1.97 1.14 14.41
C LYS A 56 3.22 1.96 14.75
N TYR A 57 3.25 2.58 15.92
CA TYR A 57 4.45 3.28 16.41
C TYR A 57 5.62 2.30 16.58
N ASP A 58 5.38 1.11 17.13
CA ASP A 58 6.42 0.10 17.26
C ASP A 58 6.90 -0.39 15.87
N ILE A 59 5.99 -0.67 14.92
CA ILE A 59 6.36 -1.02 13.55
C ILE A 59 7.22 0.10 12.92
N THR A 60 6.80 1.35 13.03
CA THR A 60 7.53 2.51 12.49
C THR A 60 8.91 2.62 13.13
N ARG A 61 9.01 2.55 14.45
CA ARG A 61 10.26 2.71 15.20
C ARG A 61 11.33 1.72 14.77
N TYR A 62 10.96 0.47 14.45
CA TYR A 62 11.91 -0.57 14.09
C TYR A 62 12.20 -0.70 12.60
N LEU A 63 11.28 -0.27 11.73
CA LEU A 63 11.41 -0.50 10.30
C LEU A 63 11.64 0.78 9.47
N ALA A 64 11.21 1.93 9.96
CA ALA A 64 11.19 3.15 9.14
C ALA A 64 12.58 3.68 8.77
N ALA A 65 13.57 3.53 9.64
CA ALA A 65 14.93 4.04 9.40
C ALA A 65 15.60 3.41 8.16
N GLU A 66 15.24 2.17 7.84
CA GLU A 66 15.77 1.44 6.68
C GLU A 66 14.85 1.54 5.44
N ALA A 67 13.73 2.24 5.55
CA ALA A 67 12.78 2.47 4.45
C ALA A 67 12.82 3.93 4.01
N GLY A 68 12.34 4.21 2.78
CA GLY A 68 12.12 5.58 2.35
C GLY A 68 10.91 6.23 3.03
N CYS A 69 9.87 5.42 3.34
CA CYS A 69 8.58 5.94 3.78
C CYS A 69 7.80 4.93 4.61
N VAL A 70 6.90 5.44 5.45
CA VAL A 70 5.83 4.66 6.08
C VAL A 70 4.46 5.11 5.57
N LEU A 71 3.56 4.13 5.39
CA LEU A 71 2.16 4.35 5.06
C LEU A 71 1.31 3.95 6.27
N VAL A 72 0.58 4.89 6.83
CA VAL A 72 -0.25 4.71 8.02
C VAL A 72 -1.70 5.14 7.78
N ASP A 73 -2.60 4.72 8.65
CA ASP A 73 -3.97 5.23 8.67
C ASP A 73 -4.10 6.50 9.52
N PRO A 74 -5.02 7.41 9.17
CA PRO A 74 -5.18 8.67 9.86
C PRO A 74 -5.87 8.55 11.22
N ILE A 75 -6.61 7.43 11.47
CA ILE A 75 -7.50 7.32 12.64
C ILE A 75 -6.73 6.88 13.89
N CYS A 76 -5.76 5.95 13.71
CA CYS A 76 -5.05 5.34 14.83
C CYS A 76 -3.63 5.88 14.98
N ALA A 77 -2.98 6.29 13.87
CA ALA A 77 -1.58 6.66 13.88
C ALA A 77 -1.34 8.17 14.01
N ILE A 78 -2.23 8.99 13.45
CA ILE A 78 -2.08 10.44 13.43
C ILE A 78 -2.98 11.08 14.53
N PRO A 79 -2.54 12.12 15.24
CA PRO A 79 -1.25 12.82 15.07
C PRO A 79 -0.06 12.18 15.82
N GLY A 80 -0.30 11.23 16.72
CA GLY A 80 0.68 10.78 17.69
C GLY A 80 1.99 10.25 17.08
N LEU A 81 1.97 9.67 15.86
CA LEU A 81 3.20 9.24 15.18
C LEU A 81 4.20 10.41 15.00
N ILE A 82 3.68 11.62 14.80
CA ILE A 82 4.45 12.85 14.62
C ILE A 82 4.72 13.50 15.97
N ASP A 83 3.68 13.71 16.78
CA ASP A 83 3.74 14.49 18.02
C ASP A 83 4.61 13.80 19.10
N GLU A 84 4.77 12.47 19.04
CA GLU A 84 5.61 11.70 19.96
C GLU A 84 7.03 11.41 19.37
N ASP A 85 7.43 12.09 18.28
CA ASP A 85 8.75 11.92 17.63
C ASP A 85 9.06 10.45 17.24
N ILE A 86 8.03 9.69 16.81
CA ILE A 86 8.19 8.29 16.40
C ILE A 86 8.71 8.18 14.95
N LEU A 87 8.22 9.08 14.09
CA LEU A 87 8.62 9.11 12.69
C LEU A 87 10.04 9.68 12.56
N PRO A 88 11.01 8.95 11.96
CA PRO A 88 12.33 9.53 11.70
C PRO A 88 12.26 10.73 10.75
N ARG A 89 13.10 11.74 10.96
CA ARG A 89 13.05 13.03 10.22
C ARG A 89 13.19 12.88 8.70
N ASP A 90 13.97 11.91 8.25
CA ASP A 90 14.28 11.70 6.84
C ASP A 90 13.34 10.66 6.19
N THR A 91 12.31 10.21 6.91
CA THR A 91 11.35 9.22 6.43
C THR A 91 10.10 9.90 5.89
N GLY A 92 9.70 9.59 4.67
CA GLY A 92 8.45 10.04 4.09
C GLY A 92 7.23 9.48 4.84
N LEU A 93 6.12 10.18 4.77
CA LEU A 93 4.85 9.79 5.38
C LEU A 93 3.73 9.77 4.33
N LEU A 94 3.13 8.60 4.12
CA LEU A 94 1.90 8.44 3.34
C LEU A 94 0.71 8.19 4.26
N ILE A 95 -0.42 8.81 3.95
CA ILE A 95 -1.68 8.62 4.67
C ILE A 95 -2.63 7.76 3.84
N GLY A 96 -3.12 6.66 4.42
CA GLY A 96 -4.16 5.84 3.81
C GLY A 96 -5.52 6.53 3.87
N LEU A 97 -6.14 6.72 2.70
CA LEU A 97 -7.41 7.44 2.56
C LEU A 97 -8.62 6.50 2.64
N ASP A 98 -8.42 5.23 2.33
CA ASP A 98 -9.47 4.22 2.29
C ASP A 98 -9.91 3.79 3.69
N ALA A 99 -11.22 3.60 3.86
CA ALA A 99 -11.79 3.02 5.07
C ALA A 99 -11.58 1.49 5.12
N SER A 100 -11.80 0.89 6.28
CA SER A 100 -11.70 -0.56 6.41
C SER A 100 -12.90 -1.26 5.81
N GLY A 101 -12.67 -2.30 5.01
CA GLY A 101 -13.72 -3.09 4.37
C GLY A 101 -14.19 -2.50 3.05
N TRP A 102 -15.39 -2.83 2.64
CA TRP A 102 -16.04 -2.37 1.42
C TRP A 102 -17.56 -2.46 1.58
N GLU A 103 -18.28 -1.71 0.77
CA GLU A 103 -19.70 -1.92 0.55
C GLU A 103 -19.89 -2.91 -0.61
N THR A 104 -21.03 -3.59 -0.65
CA THR A 104 -21.34 -4.55 -1.70
C THR A 104 -22.59 -4.10 -2.46
N THR A 105 -22.51 -4.03 -3.78
CA THR A 105 -23.68 -3.75 -4.61
C THR A 105 -24.64 -4.95 -4.66
N PRO A 106 -25.90 -4.77 -5.12
CA PRO A 106 -26.82 -5.90 -5.28
C PRO A 106 -26.28 -7.01 -6.20
N GLU A 107 -25.41 -6.67 -7.16
CA GLU A 107 -24.75 -7.60 -8.06
C GLU A 107 -23.49 -8.27 -7.47
N GLY A 108 -23.15 -7.96 -6.20
CA GLY A 108 -22.01 -8.54 -5.51
C GLY A 108 -20.66 -7.83 -5.78
N TYR A 109 -20.66 -6.63 -6.37
CA TYR A 109 -19.44 -5.87 -6.61
C TYR A 109 -19.00 -5.07 -5.39
N ARG A 110 -17.68 -4.95 -5.20
CA ARG A 110 -17.11 -4.22 -4.06
C ARG A 110 -16.95 -2.74 -4.36
N ILE A 111 -17.46 -1.90 -3.49
CA ILE A 111 -17.30 -0.45 -3.51
C ILE A 111 -16.36 -0.04 -2.39
N SER A 112 -15.30 0.66 -2.74
CA SER A 112 -14.34 1.22 -1.79
C SER A 112 -14.95 2.43 -1.10
N THR A 113 -14.76 2.51 0.22
CA THR A 113 -15.19 3.64 1.04
C THR A 113 -13.96 4.42 1.53
N MET A 114 -14.11 5.73 1.69
CA MET A 114 -13.05 6.62 2.14
C MET A 114 -13.23 6.97 3.62
N VAL A 115 -12.11 7.29 4.28
CA VAL A 115 -12.17 7.84 5.64
C VAL A 115 -12.74 9.24 5.58
N GLU A 116 -13.81 9.49 6.33
CA GLU A 116 -14.50 10.77 6.36
C GLU A 116 -13.58 11.90 6.84
N GLY A 117 -13.65 13.06 6.19
CA GLY A 117 -12.91 14.27 6.56
C GLY A 117 -11.42 14.26 6.22
N VAL A 118 -10.90 13.20 5.58
CA VAL A 118 -9.49 13.12 5.16
C VAL A 118 -9.37 13.54 3.69
N THR A 119 -9.11 14.82 3.47
CA THR A 119 -8.87 15.43 2.15
C THR A 119 -7.36 15.60 1.89
N ALA A 120 -6.98 15.91 0.66
CA ALA A 120 -5.59 16.22 0.31
C ALA A 120 -5.05 17.40 1.15
N ARG A 121 -5.86 18.44 1.37
CA ARG A 121 -5.52 19.54 2.26
C ARG A 121 -5.24 19.06 3.69
N LYS A 122 -6.06 18.15 4.23
CA LYS A 122 -5.86 17.62 5.58
C LYS A 122 -4.56 16.80 5.67
N VAL A 123 -4.25 16.02 4.65
CA VAL A 123 -2.98 15.27 4.52
C VAL A 123 -1.78 16.23 4.52
N ARG A 124 -1.88 17.33 3.78
CA ARG A 124 -0.86 18.38 3.76
C ARG A 124 -0.71 19.07 5.14
N GLU A 125 -1.81 19.39 5.81
CA GLU A 125 -1.80 20.01 7.16
C GLU A 125 -1.10 19.14 8.20
N TRP A 126 -1.11 17.81 8.05
CA TRP A 126 -0.33 16.88 8.88
C TRP A 126 1.15 16.81 8.50
N GLY A 127 1.60 17.54 7.49
CA GLY A 127 2.98 17.51 7.02
C GLY A 127 3.35 16.21 6.28
N ALA A 128 2.36 15.46 5.82
CA ALA A 128 2.60 14.21 5.11
C ALA A 128 3.17 14.46 3.70
N THR A 129 3.96 13.50 3.22
CA THR A 129 4.54 13.47 1.87
C THR A 129 3.49 13.29 0.79
N GLY A 130 2.40 12.59 1.12
CA GLY A 130 1.32 12.31 0.20
C GLY A 130 0.25 11.40 0.78
N GLY A 131 -0.66 10.95 -0.07
CA GLY A 131 -1.69 9.99 0.27
C GLY A 131 -1.59 8.67 -0.49
N LYS A 132 -2.33 7.67 -0.02
CA LYS A 132 -2.59 6.43 -0.75
C LYS A 132 -4.08 6.15 -0.75
N ILE A 133 -4.66 5.98 -1.94
CA ILE A 133 -6.02 5.47 -2.11
C ILE A 133 -5.99 4.00 -2.53
N MET A 134 -6.88 3.18 -1.99
CA MET A 134 -7.12 1.82 -2.46
C MET A 134 -8.55 1.69 -2.97
N ILE A 135 -8.68 1.19 -4.20
CA ILE A 135 -9.97 0.87 -4.81
C ILE A 135 -10.05 -0.60 -5.23
N TYR A 136 -11.26 -1.14 -5.23
CA TYR A 136 -11.55 -2.46 -5.78
C TYR A 136 -11.88 -2.36 -7.26
N LEU A 137 -11.28 -3.20 -8.11
CA LEU A 137 -11.56 -3.27 -9.54
C LEU A 137 -11.80 -4.70 -10.01
N ARG A 138 -12.74 -4.84 -10.94
CA ARG A 138 -12.95 -6.04 -11.79
C ARG A 138 -12.93 -5.59 -13.25
N PRO A 139 -11.73 -5.44 -13.84
CA PRO A 139 -11.57 -4.90 -15.18
C PRO A 139 -12.32 -5.69 -16.27
N ASP A 140 -12.54 -7.00 -16.06
CA ASP A 140 -13.36 -7.87 -16.89
C ASP A 140 -14.88 -7.64 -16.73
N ARG A 141 -15.30 -6.73 -15.85
CA ARG A 141 -16.68 -6.33 -15.55
C ARG A 141 -16.78 -4.81 -15.51
N PRO A 142 -16.94 -4.13 -16.67
CA PRO A 142 -16.90 -2.66 -16.73
C PRO A 142 -17.85 -1.96 -15.75
N ASP A 143 -19.06 -2.46 -15.60
CA ASP A 143 -20.10 -1.87 -14.72
C ASP A 143 -19.68 -1.91 -13.25
N ALA A 144 -18.90 -2.94 -12.83
CA ALA A 144 -18.40 -3.08 -11.48
C ALA A 144 -17.43 -1.96 -11.06
N ASN A 145 -16.86 -1.25 -12.01
CA ASN A 145 -15.77 -0.29 -11.77
C ASN A 145 -16.25 1.16 -11.72
N THR A 146 -17.45 1.45 -12.24
CA THR A 146 -17.93 2.83 -12.49
C THR A 146 -17.82 3.73 -11.24
N GLN A 147 -18.34 3.29 -10.10
CA GLN A 147 -18.33 4.08 -8.88
C GLN A 147 -16.90 4.22 -8.31
N ASN A 148 -16.12 3.14 -8.28
CA ASN A 148 -14.75 3.17 -7.77
C ASN A 148 -13.84 4.06 -8.64
N LEU A 149 -13.99 4.04 -9.97
CA LEU A 149 -13.23 4.92 -10.87
C LEU A 149 -13.68 6.38 -10.75
N ALA A 150 -14.96 6.65 -10.51
CA ALA A 150 -15.43 8.01 -10.21
C ALA A 150 -14.82 8.54 -8.89
N THR A 151 -14.80 7.72 -7.84
CA THR A 151 -14.15 8.05 -6.56
C THR A 151 -12.65 8.30 -6.77
N LEU A 152 -11.96 7.43 -7.50
CA LEU A 152 -10.53 7.60 -7.82
C LEU A 152 -10.28 8.94 -8.53
N ARG A 153 -11.06 9.27 -9.55
CA ARG A 153 -10.93 10.53 -10.29
C ARG A 153 -11.09 11.74 -9.36
N THR A 154 -12.10 11.72 -8.47
CA THR A 154 -12.32 12.80 -7.50
C THR A 154 -11.14 12.98 -6.57
N VAL A 155 -10.57 11.88 -6.03
CA VAL A 155 -9.40 11.95 -5.14
C VAL A 155 -8.15 12.40 -5.89
N ILE A 156 -7.92 11.94 -7.12
CA ILE A 156 -6.81 12.43 -7.97
C ILE A 156 -6.92 13.95 -8.17
N GLN A 157 -8.12 14.47 -8.44
CA GLN A 157 -8.34 15.91 -8.61
C GLN A 157 -8.10 16.70 -7.31
N ASP A 158 -8.55 16.19 -6.17
CA ASP A 158 -8.31 16.79 -4.85
C ASP A 158 -6.80 16.90 -4.55
N PHE A 159 -6.05 15.82 -4.79
CA PHE A 159 -4.60 15.79 -4.58
C PHE A 159 -3.84 16.69 -5.58
N ALA A 160 -4.31 16.76 -6.83
CA ALA A 160 -3.73 17.66 -7.83
C ALA A 160 -3.93 19.14 -7.47
N GLN A 161 -5.06 19.53 -6.86
CA GLN A 161 -5.31 20.90 -6.40
C GLN A 161 -4.36 21.33 -5.28
N GLU A 162 -3.94 20.39 -4.45
CA GLU A 162 -2.99 20.61 -3.37
C GLU A 162 -1.53 20.36 -3.78
N ASP A 163 -1.28 19.97 -5.04
CA ASP A 163 0.05 19.66 -5.59
C ASP A 163 0.79 18.61 -4.72
N LEU A 164 0.07 17.58 -4.32
CA LEU A 164 0.50 16.56 -3.35
C LEU A 164 0.54 15.17 -3.99
N LEU A 165 1.57 14.39 -3.68
CA LEU A 165 1.74 13.03 -4.21
C LEU A 165 0.57 12.12 -3.82
N LEU A 166 0.04 11.37 -4.80
CA LEU A 166 -0.95 10.32 -4.57
C LEU A 166 -0.45 8.99 -5.13
N VAL A 167 -0.37 7.97 -4.27
CA VAL A 167 -0.16 6.58 -4.66
C VAL A 167 -1.51 5.91 -4.87
N VAL A 168 -1.74 5.37 -6.05
CA VAL A 168 -2.98 4.68 -6.39
C VAL A 168 -2.79 3.18 -6.26
N GLU A 169 -3.50 2.57 -5.31
CA GLU A 169 -3.59 1.13 -5.13
C GLU A 169 -4.91 0.62 -5.69
N PHE A 170 -4.90 -0.50 -6.39
CA PHE A 170 -6.11 -1.25 -6.65
C PHE A 170 -5.96 -2.71 -6.25
N LEU A 171 -7.07 -3.31 -5.89
CA LEU A 171 -7.16 -4.74 -5.62
C LEU A 171 -8.25 -5.34 -6.50
N THR A 172 -7.92 -6.42 -7.18
CA THR A 172 -8.94 -7.29 -7.78
C THR A 172 -9.45 -8.27 -6.71
N TYR A 173 -10.60 -8.88 -6.97
CA TYR A 173 -11.25 -9.79 -6.00
C TYR A 173 -12.03 -10.89 -6.73
N PRO A 174 -12.17 -12.09 -6.15
CA PRO A 174 -13.04 -13.12 -6.71
C PRO A 174 -14.51 -12.72 -6.58
N LEU A 175 -15.33 -13.05 -7.59
CA LEU A 175 -16.78 -12.95 -7.51
C LEU A 175 -17.34 -14.14 -6.72
N GLU A 176 -18.59 -14.01 -6.25
CA GLU A 176 -19.24 -15.00 -5.35
C GLU A 176 -19.20 -16.44 -5.91
N ASN A 177 -19.41 -16.59 -7.21
CA ASN A 177 -19.44 -17.89 -7.89
C ASN A 177 -18.10 -18.29 -8.54
N GLU A 178 -17.00 -17.62 -8.18
CA GLU A 178 -15.69 -17.81 -8.78
C GLU A 178 -14.78 -18.55 -7.79
N SER A 179 -14.28 -19.73 -8.18
CA SER A 179 -13.31 -20.45 -7.35
C SER A 179 -11.99 -19.67 -7.27
N ARG A 180 -11.25 -19.88 -6.18
CA ARG A 180 -9.94 -19.25 -5.98
C ARG A 180 -8.99 -19.55 -7.15
N ASP A 181 -8.98 -20.78 -7.65
CA ASP A 181 -8.11 -21.19 -8.76
C ASP A 181 -8.52 -20.53 -10.09
N ALA A 182 -9.84 -20.40 -10.34
CA ALA A 182 -10.34 -19.67 -11.51
C ALA A 182 -9.91 -18.20 -11.46
N TYR A 183 -10.13 -17.56 -10.32
CA TYR A 183 -9.71 -16.17 -10.10
C TYR A 183 -8.19 -15.99 -10.25
N THR A 184 -7.37 -16.91 -9.69
CA THR A 184 -5.91 -16.81 -9.79
C THR A 184 -5.42 -16.87 -11.23
N ARG A 185 -6.06 -17.69 -12.08
CA ARG A 185 -5.74 -17.75 -13.52
C ARG A 185 -6.06 -16.48 -14.30
N LEU A 186 -6.96 -15.64 -13.79
CA LEU A 186 -7.32 -14.35 -14.41
C LEU A 186 -6.36 -13.21 -14.05
N LEU A 187 -5.56 -13.35 -12.99
CA LEU A 187 -4.69 -12.26 -12.50
C LEU A 187 -3.76 -11.67 -13.57
N PRO A 188 -3.13 -12.48 -14.47
CA PRO A 188 -2.28 -11.95 -15.54
C PRO A 188 -3.01 -11.02 -16.52
N GLU A 189 -4.33 -11.11 -16.63
CA GLU A 189 -5.18 -10.22 -17.45
C GLU A 189 -5.78 -9.09 -16.61
N LEU A 190 -6.26 -9.39 -15.40
CA LEU A 190 -6.92 -8.42 -14.53
C LEU A 190 -5.94 -7.33 -14.03
N ILE A 191 -4.69 -7.69 -13.71
CA ILE A 191 -3.74 -6.72 -13.15
C ILE A 191 -3.34 -5.67 -14.20
N PRO A 192 -2.88 -6.01 -15.42
CA PRO A 192 -2.59 -5.00 -16.45
C PRO A 192 -3.81 -4.13 -16.80
N ALA A 193 -4.99 -4.74 -16.94
CA ALA A 193 -6.22 -4.00 -17.22
C ALA A 193 -6.60 -3.04 -16.07
N GLY A 194 -6.36 -3.42 -14.80
CA GLY A 194 -6.53 -2.55 -13.65
C GLY A 194 -5.54 -1.39 -13.64
N CYS A 195 -4.27 -1.62 -14.02
CA CYS A 195 -3.27 -0.56 -14.21
C CYS A 195 -3.76 0.45 -15.24
N GLN A 196 -4.19 -0.02 -16.44
CA GLN A 196 -4.70 0.86 -17.49
C GLN A 196 -5.89 1.68 -17.01
N ALA A 197 -6.86 1.05 -16.33
CA ALA A 197 -8.02 1.76 -15.80
C ALA A 197 -7.63 2.88 -14.80
N CYS A 198 -6.62 2.65 -13.95
CA CYS A 198 -6.12 3.68 -13.04
C CYS A 198 -5.35 4.80 -13.78
N ILE A 199 -4.53 4.44 -14.77
CA ILE A 199 -3.78 5.39 -15.61
C ILE A 199 -4.74 6.30 -16.40
N ASP A 200 -5.83 5.76 -16.93
CA ASP A 200 -6.86 6.52 -17.65
C ASP A 200 -7.59 7.54 -16.74
N GLN A 201 -7.60 7.33 -15.42
CA GLN A 201 -8.10 8.31 -14.46
C GLN A 201 -7.05 9.37 -14.04
N GLY A 202 -5.79 9.21 -14.44
CA GLY A 202 -4.72 10.16 -14.14
C GLY A 202 -3.75 9.69 -13.06
N ALA A 203 -3.72 8.42 -12.69
CA ALA A 203 -2.74 7.88 -11.74
C ALA A 203 -1.31 8.15 -12.22
N LYS A 204 -0.43 8.56 -11.30
CA LYS A 204 0.98 8.89 -11.56
C LYS A 204 1.96 7.98 -10.81
N VAL A 205 1.49 7.23 -9.83
CA VAL A 205 2.24 6.19 -9.09
C VAL A 205 1.28 5.06 -8.77
N LEU A 206 1.68 3.83 -9.06
CA LEU A 206 0.84 2.66 -8.83
C LEU A 206 1.40 1.75 -7.74
N LYS A 207 0.50 1.20 -6.93
CA LYS A 207 0.74 0.12 -5.96
C LYS A 207 -0.16 -1.04 -6.36
N ILE A 208 0.42 -2.17 -6.80
CA ILE A 208 -0.34 -3.25 -7.42
C ILE A 208 -0.06 -4.62 -6.80
N PRO A 209 -1.01 -5.56 -6.84
CA PRO A 209 -0.72 -6.97 -6.55
C PRO A 209 0.32 -7.53 -7.50
N TYR A 210 1.01 -8.60 -7.07
CA TYR A 210 1.93 -9.33 -7.96
C TYR A 210 1.17 -9.85 -9.20
N PRO A 211 1.66 -9.54 -10.43
CA PRO A 211 0.93 -9.87 -11.66
C PRO A 211 0.86 -11.37 -12.00
N GLY A 212 1.62 -12.23 -11.31
CA GLY A 212 1.54 -13.68 -11.44
C GLY A 212 2.72 -14.35 -12.13
N SER A 213 3.44 -13.66 -13.00
CA SER A 213 4.63 -14.19 -13.70
C SER A 213 5.60 -13.06 -14.12
N ASP A 214 6.79 -13.43 -14.56
CA ASP A 214 7.78 -12.50 -15.12
C ASP A 214 7.23 -11.78 -16.37
N GLU A 215 6.55 -12.51 -17.26
CA GLU A 215 5.94 -11.96 -18.47
C GLU A 215 4.83 -10.95 -18.15
N ALA A 216 4.01 -11.25 -17.14
CA ALA A 216 2.96 -10.35 -16.70
C ALA A 216 3.55 -9.08 -16.03
N CYS A 217 4.64 -9.19 -15.28
CA CYS A 217 5.37 -8.04 -14.75
C CYS A 217 5.94 -7.18 -15.88
N ALA A 218 6.59 -7.77 -16.87
CA ALA A 218 7.12 -7.06 -18.04
C ALA A 218 6.00 -6.36 -18.84
N HIS A 219 4.84 -7.00 -18.98
CA HIS A 219 3.67 -6.40 -19.62
C HIS A 219 3.17 -5.17 -18.84
N VAL A 220 3.05 -5.26 -17.50
CA VAL A 220 2.70 -4.10 -16.64
C VAL A 220 3.71 -2.96 -16.85
N THR A 221 5.01 -3.24 -16.85
CA THR A 221 6.04 -2.22 -17.06
C THR A 221 5.90 -1.53 -18.42
N ALA A 222 5.69 -2.31 -19.49
CA ALA A 222 5.49 -1.76 -20.83
C ALA A 222 4.24 -0.87 -20.92
N LEU A 223 3.15 -1.28 -20.24
CA LEU A 223 1.90 -0.54 -20.17
C LEU A 223 2.03 0.76 -19.35
N CYS A 224 2.73 0.72 -18.23
CA CYS A 224 2.93 1.87 -17.36
C CYS A 224 3.87 2.92 -17.99
N GLY A 225 4.80 2.52 -18.87
CA GLY A 225 5.80 3.42 -19.44
C GLY A 225 6.61 4.13 -18.34
N ASP A 226 6.50 5.46 -18.27
CA ASP A 226 7.21 6.28 -17.27
C ASP A 226 6.50 6.35 -15.89
N ILE A 227 5.32 5.74 -15.76
CA ILE A 227 4.58 5.73 -14.48
C ILE A 227 5.19 4.66 -13.58
N PRO A 228 5.81 5.05 -12.44
CA PRO A 228 6.40 4.09 -11.53
C PRO A 228 5.34 3.22 -10.85
N TRP A 229 5.64 1.92 -10.72
CA TRP A 229 4.81 0.99 -10.02
C TRP A 229 5.58 0.16 -8.98
N ALA A 230 4.93 -0.12 -7.86
CA ALA A 230 5.46 -0.94 -6.79
C ALA A 230 4.57 -2.17 -6.55
N VAL A 231 5.22 -3.31 -6.31
CA VAL A 231 4.50 -4.54 -5.94
C VAL A 231 4.11 -4.52 -4.47
N LEU A 232 2.88 -4.97 -4.16
CA LEU A 232 2.36 -5.12 -2.81
C LEU A 232 2.28 -6.60 -2.39
N SER A 233 2.32 -6.86 -1.08
CA SER A 233 2.38 -8.23 -0.54
C SER A 233 1.04 -8.97 -0.45
N ALA A 234 -0.09 -8.31 -0.63
CA ALA A 234 -1.44 -8.87 -0.44
C ALA A 234 -1.64 -9.69 0.87
N GLY A 235 -0.72 -9.60 1.82
CA GLY A 235 -0.77 -10.32 3.11
C GLY A 235 -0.21 -11.73 3.08
N VAL A 236 0.42 -12.18 1.99
CA VAL A 236 1.18 -13.44 1.96
C VAL A 236 2.33 -13.41 2.97
N ASP A 237 2.94 -14.56 3.26
CA ASP A 237 4.13 -14.61 4.11
C ASP A 237 5.37 -14.08 3.37
N HIS A 238 6.44 -13.82 4.12
CA HIS A 238 7.68 -13.27 3.56
C HIS A 238 8.34 -14.21 2.54
N ALA A 239 8.34 -15.51 2.81
CA ALA A 239 8.96 -16.52 1.93
C ALA A 239 8.26 -16.58 0.56
N THR A 240 6.95 -16.39 0.52
CA THR A 240 6.17 -16.25 -0.71
C THR A 240 6.38 -14.89 -1.38
N PHE A 241 6.48 -13.82 -0.60
CA PHE A 241 6.57 -12.46 -1.14
C PHE A 241 7.95 -12.15 -1.75
N LEU A 242 9.02 -12.65 -1.16
CA LEU A 242 10.39 -12.31 -1.60
C LEU A 242 10.68 -12.70 -3.07
N PRO A 243 10.31 -13.91 -3.56
CA PRO A 243 10.42 -14.25 -4.98
C PRO A 243 9.53 -13.37 -5.88
N GLN A 244 8.34 -12.95 -5.41
CA GLN A 244 7.47 -12.04 -6.15
C GLN A 244 8.11 -10.66 -6.31
N VAL A 245 8.77 -10.15 -5.26
CA VAL A 245 9.55 -8.91 -5.31
C VAL A 245 10.69 -9.03 -6.33
N GLU A 246 11.45 -10.12 -6.29
CA GLU A 246 12.54 -10.34 -7.24
C GLU A 246 12.04 -10.36 -8.69
N SER A 247 10.97 -11.11 -8.97
CA SER A 247 10.32 -11.16 -10.27
C SER A 247 9.86 -9.76 -10.73
N ALA A 248 9.18 -9.01 -9.87
CA ALA A 248 8.70 -7.68 -10.19
C ALA A 248 9.85 -6.70 -10.50
N LEU A 249 10.88 -6.64 -9.65
CA LEU A 249 12.03 -5.75 -9.83
C LEU A 249 12.84 -6.09 -11.08
N LYS A 250 13.08 -7.37 -11.34
CA LYS A 250 13.77 -7.85 -12.55
C LYS A 250 13.06 -7.40 -13.83
N ASN A 251 11.74 -7.27 -13.77
CA ASN A 251 10.88 -6.91 -14.91
C ASN A 251 10.40 -5.45 -14.88
N GLY A 252 11.08 -4.57 -14.13
CA GLY A 252 10.91 -3.11 -14.24
C GLY A 252 10.02 -2.46 -13.18
N ALA A 253 9.64 -3.16 -12.11
CA ALA A 253 9.02 -2.51 -10.97
C ALA A 253 9.95 -1.45 -10.36
N SER A 254 9.40 -0.30 -10.01
CA SER A 254 10.14 0.81 -9.42
C SER A 254 10.35 0.65 -7.91
N GLY A 255 9.86 -0.43 -7.31
CA GLY A 255 10.04 -0.71 -5.89
C GLY A 255 8.97 -1.57 -5.26
N VAL A 256 8.86 -1.46 -3.95
CA VAL A 256 8.04 -2.32 -3.09
C VAL A 256 7.27 -1.49 -2.06
N ILE A 257 5.99 -1.81 -1.88
CA ILE A 257 5.18 -1.32 -0.75
C ILE A 257 4.75 -2.52 0.08
N ALA A 258 5.53 -2.84 1.11
CA ALA A 258 5.38 -4.04 1.91
C ALA A 258 4.73 -3.77 3.26
N GLY A 259 3.82 -4.61 3.66
CA GLY A 259 3.13 -4.52 4.95
C GLY A 259 3.20 -5.82 5.72
N ARG A 260 2.09 -6.52 5.79
CA ARG A 260 1.92 -7.74 6.59
C ARG A 260 2.94 -8.83 6.32
N SER A 261 3.51 -8.93 5.13
CA SER A 261 4.60 -9.86 4.83
C SER A 261 5.85 -9.62 5.68
N LEU A 262 6.07 -8.38 6.14
CA LEU A 262 7.18 -8.04 7.03
C LEU A 262 6.87 -8.31 8.50
N TRP A 263 5.68 -7.89 8.97
CA TRP A 263 5.43 -7.70 10.39
C TRP A 263 4.23 -8.47 10.98
N LYS A 264 3.40 -9.17 10.19
CA LYS A 264 2.12 -9.76 10.69
C LYS A 264 2.26 -10.72 11.86
N ASP A 265 3.35 -11.46 11.95
CA ASP A 265 3.69 -12.43 13.00
C ASP A 265 4.68 -11.86 14.04
N CYS A 266 5.02 -10.59 13.90
CA CYS A 266 5.91 -9.85 14.79
C CYS A 266 5.18 -8.94 15.77
N ILE A 267 3.87 -8.73 15.60
CA ILE A 267 3.07 -7.88 16.48
C ILE A 267 2.30 -8.69 17.53
N SER A 268 2.15 -8.11 18.72
CA SER A 268 1.46 -8.69 19.86
C SER A 268 0.88 -7.57 20.74
N LEU A 269 -0.11 -7.88 21.57
CA LEU A 269 -0.56 -6.99 22.65
C LEU A 269 0.51 -6.81 23.73
N ASP A 270 1.38 -7.81 23.92
CA ASP A 270 2.60 -7.65 24.69
C ASP A 270 3.67 -6.94 23.85
N ARG A 271 3.92 -5.67 24.19
CA ARG A 271 4.88 -4.83 23.45
C ARG A 271 6.33 -5.31 23.54
N ASN A 272 6.73 -6.07 24.57
CA ASN A 272 8.07 -6.63 24.65
C ASN A 272 8.24 -7.74 23.60
N VAL A 273 7.23 -8.58 23.40
CA VAL A 273 7.21 -9.58 22.33
C VAL A 273 7.26 -8.91 20.96
N SER A 274 6.48 -7.85 20.76
CA SER A 274 6.52 -7.08 19.52
C SER A 274 7.90 -6.47 19.27
N LYS A 275 8.50 -5.84 20.29
CA LYS A 275 9.83 -5.25 20.21
C LYS A 275 10.90 -6.26 19.79
N GLU A 276 10.93 -7.41 20.44
CA GLU A 276 11.90 -8.47 20.13
C GLU A 276 11.75 -8.94 18.68
N LYS A 277 10.52 -9.29 18.26
CA LYS A 277 10.27 -9.83 16.92
C LYS A 277 10.43 -8.79 15.81
N LEU A 278 10.02 -7.55 16.05
CA LEU A 278 10.20 -6.47 15.06
C LEU A 278 11.68 -6.15 14.86
N SER A 279 12.47 -6.08 15.94
CA SER A 279 13.90 -5.76 15.86
C SER A 279 14.76 -6.90 15.29
N THR A 280 14.27 -8.13 15.29
CA THR A 280 15.02 -9.30 14.79
C THR A 280 14.44 -9.83 13.47
N ILE A 281 13.19 -10.31 13.50
CA ILE A 281 12.56 -10.98 12.36
C ILE A 281 12.16 -9.99 11.27
N ALA A 282 11.42 -8.93 11.63
CA ALA A 282 10.90 -7.99 10.64
C ALA A 282 12.04 -7.17 10.00
N VAL A 283 13.05 -6.76 10.78
CA VAL A 283 14.26 -6.09 10.25
C VAL A 283 15.03 -7.02 9.30
N SER A 284 15.20 -8.30 9.62
CA SER A 284 15.85 -9.27 8.71
C SER A 284 15.10 -9.36 7.38
N ARG A 285 13.78 -9.47 7.40
CA ARG A 285 12.93 -9.50 6.20
C ARG A 285 13.03 -8.21 5.37
N LEU A 286 13.12 -7.07 6.04
CA LEU A 286 13.33 -5.79 5.36
C LEU A 286 14.68 -5.76 4.66
N ASN A 287 15.74 -6.26 5.30
CA ASN A 287 17.08 -6.35 4.73
C ASN A 287 17.13 -7.27 3.49
N ASP A 288 16.36 -8.36 3.47
CA ASP A 288 16.24 -9.21 2.28
C ASP A 288 15.67 -8.41 1.10
N ILE A 289 14.60 -7.64 1.32
CA ILE A 289 14.01 -6.76 0.29
C ILE A 289 15.00 -5.67 -0.14
N GLN A 290 15.69 -5.02 0.80
CA GLN A 290 16.71 -4.01 0.48
C GLN A 290 17.85 -4.58 -0.37
N THR A 291 18.21 -5.84 -0.16
CA THR A 291 19.22 -6.53 -0.96
C THR A 291 18.76 -6.68 -2.41
N LEU A 292 17.50 -7.04 -2.64
CA LEU A 292 16.91 -7.11 -3.98
C LEU A 292 16.81 -5.73 -4.62
N LEU A 293 16.37 -4.69 -3.89
CA LEU A 293 16.31 -3.32 -4.41
C LEU A 293 17.69 -2.82 -4.87
N LYS A 294 18.76 -3.11 -4.11
CA LYS A 294 20.14 -2.78 -4.51
C LYS A 294 20.58 -3.55 -5.74
N ARG A 295 20.20 -4.83 -5.86
CA ARG A 295 20.58 -5.70 -7.00
C ARG A 295 19.94 -5.26 -8.31
N TYR A 296 18.67 -4.88 -8.27
CA TYR A 296 17.87 -4.52 -9.44
C TYR A 296 17.68 -3.01 -9.61
N GLN A 297 18.57 -2.22 -9.03
CA GLN A 297 18.56 -0.77 -9.20
C GLN A 297 18.69 -0.42 -10.69
N HIS A 298 17.61 0.05 -11.29
CA HIS A 298 17.63 0.59 -12.65
C HIS A 298 18.21 2.01 -12.58
N ARG A 299 19.36 2.20 -13.22
CA ARG A 299 20.02 3.50 -13.36
C ARG A 299 19.29 4.40 -14.34
#